data_ece4938f9c643a147f86ae3f2c54ed8f
#
_entry.id   ece4938f9c643a147f86ae3f2c54ed8f
#
_cell.length_a   1.000
_cell.length_b   1.000
_cell.length_c   1.000
_cell.angle_alpha   90.00
_cell.angle_beta   90.00
_cell.angle_gamma   90.00
#
_symmetry.space_group_name_H-M   'P 1'
#
loop_
_entity.id
_entity.type
_entity.pdbx_description
1 polymer ?
#
loop_
_entity_poly.entity_id
_entity_poly.type
_entity_poly.pdbx_seq_one_letter_code
_entity_poly.pdbx_strand_id
1 'polypeptide(L)'
;MQELLLLEETRKMEYAVIKTGGKQYKVSPGDILDVDRINEISEGENITLDNVLLMCDSKGQLTYGDPVIKGAKVTGTVEKHLRGDKIIVFRFKNKTRAGTKTGHRQELTRIKIDKLAKRQTRAQKPKAEEAGEASSKPRTRKTKPKTESTSEN
;
A
#
# COMPACT_ATOMS: atom_id res chain seq x y z
N MET A 1 36.39 -17.82 9.88
CA MET A 1 36.12 -16.49 9.26
C MET A 1 35.15 -16.55 8.07
N GLN A 2 35.09 -17.63 7.30
CA GLN A 2 34.12 -17.76 6.18
C GLN A 2 32.64 -17.97 6.59
N GLU A 3 32.40 -18.61 7.72
CA GLU A 3 31.01 -18.80 8.23
C GLU A 3 30.35 -17.51 8.71
N LEU A 4 31.12 -16.53 9.18
CA LEU A 4 30.60 -15.23 9.57
C LEU A 4 30.13 -14.40 8.38
N LEU A 5 30.77 -14.51 7.23
CA LEU A 5 30.38 -13.83 5.98
C LEU A 5 29.08 -14.40 5.41
N LEU A 6 28.90 -15.73 5.49
CA LEU A 6 27.64 -16.39 5.06
C LEU A 6 26.46 -16.02 5.95
N LEU A 7 26.68 -15.74 7.22
CA LEU A 7 25.64 -15.28 8.16
C LEU A 7 25.23 -13.81 7.94
N GLU A 8 26.07 -12.98 7.34
CA GLU A 8 25.72 -11.61 7.01
C GLU A 8 24.86 -11.51 5.74
N GLU A 9 25.04 -12.41 4.77
CA GLU A 9 24.22 -12.43 3.55
C GLU A 9 22.78 -12.88 3.80
N THR A 10 22.53 -13.69 4.83
CA THR A 10 21.17 -14.12 5.21
C THR A 10 20.38 -13.05 5.98
N ARG A 11 21.00 -11.91 6.31
CA ARG A 11 20.42 -10.91 7.21
C ARG A 11 19.44 -9.92 6.61
N LYS A 12 19.22 -9.90 5.31
CA LYS A 12 18.31 -8.88 4.72
C LYS A 12 17.38 -9.45 3.66
N MET A 13 16.47 -10.31 4.05
CA MET A 13 15.28 -10.55 3.23
C MET A 13 14.14 -9.58 3.63
N GLU A 14 14.49 -8.32 3.94
CA GLU A 14 13.48 -7.31 4.14
C GLU A 14 13.06 -6.76 2.78
N TYR A 15 11.80 -6.98 2.43
CA TYR A 15 11.24 -6.47 1.19
C TYR A 15 9.75 -6.16 1.36
N ALA A 16 9.26 -5.29 0.51
CA ALA A 16 7.84 -4.98 0.41
C ALA A 16 7.36 -5.08 -1.03
N VAL A 17 6.09 -5.35 -1.22
CA VAL A 17 5.41 -5.22 -2.50
C VAL A 17 4.50 -4.01 -2.42
N ILE A 18 4.79 -3.01 -3.23
CA ILE A 18 4.04 -1.75 -3.33
C ILE A 18 3.25 -1.70 -4.63
N LYS A 19 2.15 -0.96 -4.61
CA LYS A 19 1.34 -0.69 -5.80
C LYS A 19 1.36 0.81 -6.09
N THR A 20 1.88 1.18 -7.26
CA THR A 20 1.90 2.57 -7.74
C THR A 20 1.69 2.60 -9.26
N GLY A 21 0.99 3.62 -9.78
CA GLY A 21 0.71 3.75 -11.22
C GLY A 21 -0.03 2.54 -11.84
N GLY A 22 -0.80 1.79 -11.04
CA GLY A 22 -1.47 0.56 -11.51
C GLY A 22 -0.56 -0.67 -11.62
N LYS A 23 0.74 -0.54 -11.35
CA LYS A 23 1.75 -1.60 -11.37
C LYS A 23 2.17 -2.00 -9.96
N GLN A 24 2.70 -3.20 -9.80
CA GLN A 24 3.23 -3.71 -8.55
C GLN A 24 4.74 -3.88 -8.65
N TYR A 25 5.44 -3.49 -7.61
CA TYR A 25 6.89 -3.54 -7.55
C TYR A 25 7.33 -4.20 -6.24
N LYS A 26 8.28 -5.12 -6.34
CA LYS A 26 9.00 -5.64 -5.18
C LYS A 26 10.17 -4.72 -4.91
N VAL A 27 10.29 -4.23 -3.70
CA VAL A 27 11.31 -3.25 -3.29
C VAL A 27 11.96 -3.66 -1.98
N SER A 28 13.26 -3.41 -1.88
CA SER A 28 14.07 -3.56 -0.67
C SER A 28 14.71 -2.22 -0.29
N PRO A 29 15.09 -2.01 0.97
CA PRO A 29 15.81 -0.80 1.36
C PRO A 29 17.11 -0.64 0.54
N GLY A 30 17.30 0.54 -0.04
CA GLY A 30 18.44 0.86 -0.90
C GLY A 30 18.21 0.61 -2.39
N ASP A 31 17.10 0.00 -2.81
CA ASP A 31 16.78 -0.23 -4.21
C ASP A 31 16.43 1.06 -4.95
N ILE A 32 16.79 1.11 -6.22
CA ILE A 32 16.41 2.18 -7.15
C ILE A 32 15.34 1.63 -8.09
N LEU A 33 14.24 2.35 -8.21
CA LEU A 33 13.05 1.93 -8.94
C LEU A 33 12.57 3.02 -9.89
N ASP A 34 12.27 2.64 -11.13
CA ASP A 34 11.63 3.53 -12.11
C ASP A 34 10.12 3.24 -12.12
N VAL A 35 9.32 4.22 -11.66
CA VAL A 35 7.85 4.16 -11.62
C VAL A 35 7.25 5.12 -12.64
N ASP A 36 5.97 4.96 -12.94
CA ASP A 36 5.25 5.94 -13.76
C ASP A 36 5.33 7.32 -13.10
N ARG A 37 5.37 8.37 -13.92
CA ARG A 37 5.60 9.74 -13.47
C ARG A 37 4.63 10.16 -12.36
N ILE A 38 5.19 10.67 -11.28
CA ILE A 38 4.47 11.29 -10.17
C ILE A 38 4.66 12.80 -10.30
N ASN A 39 3.59 13.51 -10.67
CA ASN A 39 3.66 14.94 -10.99
C ASN A 39 3.68 15.86 -9.75
N GLU A 40 3.29 15.32 -8.60
CA GLU A 40 3.08 16.10 -7.36
C GLU A 40 4.38 16.35 -6.58
N ILE A 41 5.49 15.73 -6.98
CA ILE A 41 6.73 15.71 -6.20
C ILE A 41 7.88 16.17 -7.09
N SER A 42 8.72 17.06 -6.55
CA SER A 42 9.91 17.57 -7.22
C SER A 42 11.11 16.64 -7.04
N GLU A 43 12.15 16.83 -7.88
CA GLU A 43 13.40 16.09 -7.73
C GLU A 43 14.10 16.45 -6.41
N GLY A 44 14.59 15.43 -5.70
CA GLY A 44 15.22 15.56 -4.38
C GLY A 44 14.26 15.52 -3.20
N GLU A 45 12.95 15.45 -3.42
CA GLU A 45 11.96 15.38 -2.35
C GLU A 45 11.72 13.93 -1.88
N ASN A 46 11.30 13.82 -0.61
CA ASN A 46 10.90 12.54 -0.04
C ASN A 46 9.48 12.18 -0.43
N ILE A 47 9.31 10.94 -0.86
CA ILE A 47 8.00 10.37 -1.18
C ILE A 47 7.62 9.30 -0.16
N THR A 48 6.33 9.24 0.16
CA THR A 48 5.74 8.19 0.99
C THR A 48 4.74 7.41 0.17
N LEU A 49 4.96 6.11 0.04
CA LEU A 49 4.10 5.17 -0.68
C LEU A 49 3.29 4.37 0.35
N ASP A 50 1.98 4.65 0.43
CA ASP A 50 1.08 4.05 1.42
C ASP A 50 0.44 2.74 0.95
N ASN A 51 0.45 2.46 -0.36
CA ASN A 51 -0.17 1.28 -0.95
C ASN A 51 0.75 0.06 -0.88
N VAL A 52 0.99 -0.46 0.32
CA VAL A 52 1.81 -1.64 0.57
C VAL A 52 0.90 -2.88 0.63
N LEU A 53 1.10 -3.83 -0.27
CA LEU A 53 0.30 -5.06 -0.36
C LEU A 53 0.85 -6.17 0.51
N LEU A 54 2.18 -6.29 0.55
CA LEU A 54 2.90 -7.32 1.28
C LEU A 54 4.18 -6.72 1.85
N MET A 55 4.56 -7.16 3.03
CA MET A 55 5.83 -6.81 3.67
C MET A 55 6.44 -8.05 4.32
N CYS A 56 7.72 -8.26 4.09
CA CYS A 56 8.55 -9.24 4.74
C CYS A 56 9.52 -8.53 5.67
N ASP A 57 9.47 -8.85 6.95
CA ASP A 57 10.38 -8.29 7.94
C ASP A 57 11.76 -9.00 7.86
N SER A 58 12.80 -8.40 8.41
CA SER A 58 14.15 -8.96 8.52
C SER A 58 14.21 -10.33 9.20
N LYS A 59 13.16 -10.70 9.95
CA LYS A 59 13.00 -12.03 10.59
C LYS A 59 12.34 -13.07 9.67
N GLY A 60 12.03 -12.73 8.40
CA GLY A 60 11.33 -13.60 7.48
C GLY A 60 9.81 -13.69 7.72
N GLN A 61 9.26 -12.87 8.62
CA GLN A 61 7.82 -12.87 8.87
C GLN A 61 7.09 -12.09 7.78
N LEU A 62 6.21 -12.79 7.07
CA LEU A 62 5.37 -12.21 6.03
C LEU A 62 4.10 -11.61 6.64
N THR A 63 3.79 -10.40 6.22
CA THR A 63 2.52 -9.74 6.49
C THR A 63 1.88 -9.35 5.17
N TYR A 64 0.63 -9.69 4.96
CA TYR A 64 -0.13 -9.33 3.76
C TYR A 64 -1.35 -8.49 4.13
N GLY A 65 -1.78 -7.65 3.20
CA GLY A 65 -2.96 -6.80 3.35
C GLY A 65 -4.16 -7.35 2.58
N ASP A 66 -5.35 -6.93 3.00
CA ASP A 66 -6.59 -7.17 2.27
C ASP A 66 -7.30 -5.81 2.04
N PRO A 67 -7.08 -5.17 0.89
CA PRO A 67 -6.04 -5.37 -0.11
C PRO A 67 -4.68 -4.74 0.28
N VAL A 68 -4.63 -3.86 1.26
CA VAL A 68 -3.46 -3.07 1.68
C VAL A 68 -3.20 -3.24 3.16
N ILE A 69 -1.93 -3.27 3.56
CA ILE A 69 -1.53 -3.34 4.97
C ILE A 69 -1.78 -1.96 5.62
N LYS A 70 -2.71 -1.90 6.56
CA LYS A 70 -3.04 -0.66 7.27
C LYS A 70 -1.84 -0.17 8.10
N GLY A 71 -1.39 1.06 7.80
CA GLY A 71 -0.30 1.70 8.52
C GLY A 71 1.12 1.29 8.08
N ALA A 72 1.27 0.45 7.06
CA ALA A 72 2.55 0.25 6.40
C ALA A 72 2.83 1.39 5.42
N LYS A 73 4.08 1.84 5.39
CA LYS A 73 4.54 2.92 4.51
C LYS A 73 5.94 2.59 4.02
N VAL A 74 6.18 2.90 2.76
CA VAL A 74 7.50 2.84 2.16
C VAL A 74 7.93 4.28 1.87
N THR A 75 9.05 4.69 2.44
CA THR A 75 9.64 6.00 2.19
C THR A 75 10.81 5.89 1.25
N GLY A 76 10.91 6.82 0.33
CA GLY A 76 11.99 6.92 -0.60
C GLY A 76 12.23 8.38 -0.99
N THR A 77 13.33 8.62 -1.70
CA THR A 77 13.71 9.93 -2.23
C THR A 77 13.62 9.91 -3.74
N VAL A 78 13.00 10.91 -4.34
CA VAL A 78 12.96 11.08 -5.79
C VAL A 78 14.32 11.55 -6.29
N GLU A 79 15.00 10.74 -7.09
CA GLU A 79 16.30 11.13 -7.67
C GLU A 79 16.11 12.07 -8.86
N LYS A 80 15.28 11.68 -9.82
CA LYS A 80 15.03 12.46 -11.04
C LYS A 80 13.80 12.00 -11.80
N HIS A 81 13.27 12.89 -12.63
CA HIS A 81 12.29 12.56 -13.65
C HIS A 81 13.01 12.22 -14.97
N LEU A 82 12.59 11.14 -15.61
CA LEU A 82 13.23 10.67 -16.86
C LEU A 82 12.16 10.23 -17.87
N ARG A 83 12.57 10.12 -19.10
CA ARG A 83 11.77 9.57 -20.19
C ARG A 83 12.40 8.27 -20.66
N GLY A 84 11.59 7.25 -20.75
CA GLY A 84 11.98 5.95 -21.28
C GLY A 84 12.40 5.98 -22.75
N ASP A 85 12.81 4.83 -23.26
CA ASP A 85 13.18 4.67 -24.65
C ASP A 85 12.00 4.95 -25.57
N LYS A 86 12.32 5.47 -26.78
CA LYS A 86 11.30 5.80 -27.78
C LYS A 86 10.74 4.53 -28.39
N ILE A 87 9.47 4.29 -28.16
CA ILE A 87 8.71 3.22 -28.82
C ILE A 87 8.12 3.79 -30.11
N ILE A 88 8.45 3.16 -31.23
CA ILE A 88 7.92 3.56 -32.55
C ILE A 88 6.80 2.62 -32.90
N VAL A 89 5.59 3.19 -33.07
CA VAL A 89 4.41 2.48 -33.51
C VAL A 89 4.14 2.86 -34.96
N PHE A 90 4.12 1.86 -35.83
CA PHE A 90 3.74 2.04 -37.22
C PHE A 90 2.42 1.34 -37.51
N ARG A 91 1.43 2.12 -37.88
CA ARG A 91 0.13 1.63 -38.26
C ARG A 91 -0.02 1.72 -39.78
N PHE A 92 -0.15 0.57 -40.42
CA PHE A 92 -0.29 0.47 -41.87
C PHE A 92 -1.61 -0.20 -42.22
N LYS A 93 -2.32 0.34 -43.22
CA LYS A 93 -3.50 -0.29 -43.82
C LYS A 93 -3.17 -0.71 -45.27
N ASN A 94 -3.29 -2.00 -45.53
CA ASN A 94 -3.08 -2.54 -46.86
C ASN A 94 -4.12 -1.96 -47.85
N LYS A 95 -3.76 -1.81 -49.12
CA LYS A 95 -4.59 -1.28 -50.21
C LYS A 95 -5.03 0.19 -50.11
N THR A 96 -4.86 0.86 -48.99
CA THR A 96 -5.30 2.25 -48.80
C THR A 96 -4.13 3.26 -48.83
N ARG A 97 -2.90 2.81 -49.00
CA ARG A 97 -1.67 3.61 -48.88
C ARG A 97 -1.58 4.46 -47.61
N ALA A 98 -2.38 4.11 -46.61
CA ALA A 98 -2.38 4.81 -45.34
C ALA A 98 -1.31 4.21 -44.42
N GLY A 99 -0.31 4.99 -44.05
CA GLY A 99 0.72 4.63 -43.08
C GLY A 99 0.93 5.77 -42.11
N THR A 100 0.79 5.49 -40.83
CA THR A 100 1.07 6.48 -39.77
C THR A 100 2.15 5.97 -38.85
N LYS A 101 3.23 6.73 -38.69
CA LYS A 101 4.33 6.43 -37.78
C LYS A 101 4.27 7.37 -36.60
N THR A 102 4.10 6.81 -35.40
CA THR A 102 4.02 7.57 -34.15
C THR A 102 5.12 7.11 -33.20
N GLY A 103 5.73 8.03 -32.46
CA GLY A 103 6.70 7.71 -31.44
C GLY A 103 6.16 8.10 -30.06
N HIS A 104 6.36 7.24 -29.06
CA HIS A 104 6.01 7.49 -27.67
C HIS A 104 7.23 7.30 -26.77
N ARG A 105 7.38 8.15 -25.75
CA ARG A 105 8.31 7.99 -24.64
C ARG A 105 7.51 8.06 -23.34
N GLN A 106 7.55 6.98 -22.56
CA GLN A 106 6.91 6.95 -21.25
C GLN A 106 7.67 7.87 -20.29
N GLU A 107 6.95 8.74 -19.61
CA GLU A 107 7.50 9.55 -18.53
C GLU A 107 7.56 8.71 -17.26
N LEU A 108 8.73 8.74 -16.60
CA LEU A 108 9.05 7.96 -15.43
C LEU A 108 9.64 8.84 -14.34
N THR A 109 9.50 8.39 -13.09
CA THR A 109 10.15 8.96 -11.91
C THR A 109 11.07 7.91 -11.30
N ARG A 110 12.33 8.22 -11.11
CA ARG A 110 13.30 7.36 -10.44
C ARG A 110 13.28 7.66 -8.95
N ILE A 111 13.03 6.63 -8.17
CA ILE A 111 12.91 6.70 -6.71
C ILE A 111 13.94 5.75 -6.11
N LYS A 112 14.71 6.24 -5.14
CA LYS A 112 15.53 5.44 -4.26
C LYS A 112 14.75 5.13 -3.01
N ILE A 113 14.65 3.86 -2.65
CA ILE A 113 13.93 3.41 -1.46
C ILE A 113 14.85 3.52 -0.24
N ASP A 114 14.43 4.28 0.75
CA ASP A 114 15.20 4.50 1.97
C ASP A 114 14.80 3.52 3.08
N LYS A 115 13.50 3.45 3.40
CA LYS A 115 13.00 2.66 4.55
C LYS A 115 11.66 2.02 4.28
N LEU A 116 11.49 0.83 4.85
CA LEU A 116 10.21 0.14 4.98
C LEU A 116 9.70 0.33 6.41
N ALA A 117 8.59 1.03 6.59
CA ALA A 117 8.02 1.31 7.89
C ALA A 117 6.68 0.58 8.04
N LYS A 118 6.54 -0.22 9.10
CA LYS A 118 5.29 -0.81 9.54
C LYS A 118 4.91 -0.18 10.87
N ARG A 119 3.83 0.59 10.90
CA ARG A 119 3.26 1.03 12.17
C ARG A 119 2.76 -0.21 12.91
N GLN A 120 3.43 -0.60 13.97
CA GLN A 120 2.89 -1.61 14.87
C GLN A 120 1.59 -1.06 15.47
N THR A 121 0.47 -1.47 14.94
CA THR A 121 -0.78 -1.36 15.67
C THR A 121 -0.58 -2.23 16.90
N ARG A 122 -0.44 -1.59 18.08
CA ARG A 122 -0.39 -2.25 19.38
C ARG A 122 -1.55 -3.24 19.38
N ALA A 123 -1.21 -4.54 19.33
CA ALA A 123 -2.17 -5.61 19.28
C ALA A 123 -3.20 -5.38 20.38
N GLN A 124 -4.46 -5.21 20.01
CA GLN A 124 -5.54 -5.38 20.95
C GLN A 124 -5.44 -6.83 21.41
N LYS A 125 -4.94 -6.98 22.65
CA LYS A 125 -4.98 -8.22 23.40
C LYS A 125 -6.42 -8.73 23.31
N PRO A 126 -6.67 -9.95 22.83
CA PRO A 126 -8.02 -10.49 22.88
C PRO A 126 -8.44 -10.50 24.34
N LYS A 127 -9.51 -9.78 24.65
CA LYS A 127 -10.18 -9.83 25.95
C LYS A 127 -10.76 -11.22 26.02
N ALA A 128 -10.10 -12.08 26.79
CA ALA A 128 -10.60 -13.39 27.14
C ALA A 128 -12.00 -13.21 27.76
N GLU A 129 -12.95 -13.94 27.21
CA GLU A 129 -14.25 -14.18 27.81
C GLU A 129 -14.04 -14.84 29.16
N GLU A 130 -14.41 -14.17 30.22
CA GLU A 130 -14.78 -14.82 31.47
C GLU A 130 -16.30 -14.99 31.46
N ALA A 131 -16.68 -16.24 31.27
CA ALA A 131 -17.99 -16.73 31.63
C ALA A 131 -18.08 -16.78 33.17
N GLY A 132 -19.14 -16.25 33.70
CA GLY A 132 -19.50 -16.31 35.13
C GLY A 132 -20.92 -15.86 35.31
N GLU A 133 -21.82 -16.73 35.16
CA GLU A 133 -22.89 -17.31 35.91
C GLU A 133 -23.73 -16.40 36.86
N ALA A 134 -25.01 -16.48 36.58
CA ALA A 134 -26.18 -16.51 37.48
C ALA A 134 -26.53 -15.30 38.34
N SER A 135 -27.73 -14.78 38.17
CA SER A 135 -28.84 -14.90 39.18
C SER A 135 -29.92 -13.83 39.00
N SER A 136 -31.11 -14.37 38.78
CA SER A 136 -32.44 -13.91 39.33
C SER A 136 -33.01 -12.55 38.91
N LYS A 137 -34.22 -12.69 38.33
CA LYS A 137 -35.39 -11.79 38.24
C LYS A 137 -35.80 -11.21 39.63
N PRO A 138 -36.71 -10.19 39.75
CA PRO A 138 -38.02 -10.17 39.07
C PRO A 138 -38.58 -8.79 38.63
N ARG A 139 -39.49 -8.87 37.68
CA ARG A 139 -40.72 -8.11 37.41
C ARG A 139 -41.09 -6.96 38.34
N THR A 140 -41.34 -5.78 37.75
CA THR A 140 -42.58 -5.02 38.07
C THR A 140 -43.07 -4.24 36.84
N ARG A 141 -44.34 -4.40 36.68
CA ARG A 141 -45.29 -3.89 35.70
C ARG A 141 -45.82 -2.56 36.22
N LYS A 142 -45.94 -1.49 35.40
CA LYS A 142 -47.05 -0.52 35.46
C LYS A 142 -47.01 0.44 34.30
N THR A 143 -47.96 0.28 33.40
CA THR A 143 -49.11 1.11 33.04
C THR A 143 -48.85 2.47 32.38
N LYS A 144 -49.42 2.56 31.17
CA LYS A 144 -49.82 3.72 30.36
C LYS A 144 -50.73 4.68 31.14
N PRO A 145 -50.91 5.95 30.74
CA PRO A 145 -51.88 6.33 29.72
C PRO A 145 -51.39 7.47 28.80
N LYS A 146 -51.72 7.50 27.56
CA LYS A 146 -52.75 8.08 26.70
C LYS A 146 -53.22 9.49 27.07
N THR A 147 -53.04 10.43 26.14
CA THR A 147 -53.93 11.53 25.67
C THR A 147 -53.14 12.30 24.60
N GLU A 148 -53.54 12.29 23.30
CA GLU A 148 -54.52 13.16 22.62
C GLU A 148 -54.25 14.65 22.89
N SER A 149 -54.01 15.47 21.91
CA SER A 149 -54.80 16.01 20.84
C SER A 149 -54.07 17.25 20.23
N THR A 150 -54.06 17.39 18.94
CA THR A 150 -54.85 18.34 18.14
C THR A 150 -54.26 19.72 17.87
N SER A 151 -54.17 19.95 16.57
CA SER A 151 -54.49 21.10 15.72
C SER A 151 -53.52 22.28 15.61
N GLU A 152 -53.29 22.52 14.33
CA GLU A 152 -53.60 23.73 13.55
C GLU A 152 -52.78 24.97 13.89
N ASN A 153 -51.96 25.41 12.97
CA ASN A 153 -52.22 26.44 11.97
C ASN A 153 -51.07 26.49 10.96
#